data_f757681d7b7e59727d6c8826eab56129
#
_entry.id   f757681d7b7e59727d6c8826eab56129
#
_cell.length_a   1.000
_cell.length_b   1.000
_cell.length_c   1.000
_cell.angle_alpha   90.00
_cell.angle_beta   90.00
_cell.angle_gamma   90.00
#
_symmetry.space_group_name_H-M   'P 1'
#
loop_
_entity.id
_entity.type
_entity.pdbx_description
1 polymer ?
#
loop_
_entity_poly.entity_id
_entity_poly.type
_entity_poly.pdbx_seq_one_letter_code
_entity_poly.pdbx_strand_id
1 'polypeptide(L)'
;MIEIRILAVSAVFVLGLGGAVAQESKDHARKSQQTEAQVEREAEEMLSAVVRVRMKAIPDARSNTTLGPSREGTGVVIDERGHIVTIGYIVIEADSIEITTQDDRTVSATLIGYDHASGFGLLRSGSPLGVKPMPMGQAADVATREPVMILPAGGREAASLAYVVSKRKFAASWEYLLETAIFTAPATSQWAGAALVSREGKLVGIGSLYVRETLEGGSQVPGNMFVPIDLLKPILADLIEKGRRSGPARPWLGLATEELHGHLLVTRVSPEGPADKAGVRNGDIVVGVAADPVKTQEELYRRVWGLGAAGIEVPLRILQGADMREFRLRSIDRFQYFKEKPVY
;
A
#
# COMPACT_ATOMS: atom_id res chain seq x y z
N MET A 1 1.56 25.75 11.80
CA MET A 1 1.68 26.69 10.65
C MET A 1 3.13 27.09 10.52
N ILE A 2 3.86 26.44 9.64
CA ILE A 2 5.24 26.78 9.32
C ILE A 2 5.20 27.39 7.90
N GLU A 3 5.17 28.71 7.83
CA GLU A 3 5.33 29.44 6.57
C GLU A 3 6.83 29.52 6.22
N ILE A 4 7.15 29.09 5.01
CA ILE A 4 8.48 29.30 4.41
C ILE A 4 8.57 30.77 4.01
N ARG A 5 9.29 31.57 4.78
CA ARG A 5 9.63 32.97 4.42
C ARG A 5 11.06 33.03 3.90
N ILE A 6 11.18 33.40 2.63
CA ILE A 6 12.44 33.85 2.03
C ILE A 6 12.67 35.31 2.53
N LEU A 7 13.76 35.55 3.25
CA LEU A 7 14.15 36.89 3.73
C LEU A 7 15.27 37.45 2.85
N ALA A 8 14.95 38.55 2.18
CA ALA A 8 15.92 39.40 1.56
C ALA A 8 16.54 40.32 2.64
N VAL A 9 17.85 40.37 2.72
CA VAL A 9 18.62 41.22 3.65
C VAL A 9 18.89 42.58 3.01
N SER A 10 18.30 43.62 3.59
CA SER A 10 18.72 45.02 3.32
C SER A 10 19.46 45.55 4.55
N ALA A 11 20.70 45.92 4.36
CA ALA A 11 21.53 46.53 5.39
C ALA A 11 21.21 48.04 5.56
N VAL A 12 20.86 48.46 6.77
CA VAL A 12 20.87 49.89 7.19
C VAL A 12 21.75 50.03 8.41
N PHE A 13 22.79 50.85 8.26
CA PHE A 13 23.70 51.27 9.33
C PHE A 13 23.06 52.39 10.17
N VAL A 14 22.86 52.18 11.48
CA VAL A 14 22.69 53.25 12.46
C VAL A 14 23.53 52.92 13.71
N LEU A 15 24.51 53.77 14.01
CA LEU A 15 25.36 53.70 15.17
C LEU A 15 24.62 54.20 16.43
N GLY A 16 24.67 53.39 17.51
CA GLY A 16 24.40 53.87 18.86
C GLY A 16 23.23 53.20 19.57
N LEU A 17 23.43 51.90 19.98
CA LEU A 17 22.77 51.23 21.13
C LEU A 17 23.25 49.75 21.12
N GLY A 18 24.56 49.58 21.24
CA GLY A 18 25.23 48.35 20.76
C GLY A 18 25.20 47.12 21.68
N GLY A 19 24.47 47.11 22.78
CA GLY A 19 24.47 45.94 23.69
C GLY A 19 23.23 45.08 23.60
N ALA A 20 22.06 45.65 23.60
CA ALA A 20 20.79 44.93 23.64
C ALA A 20 20.44 44.32 22.28
N VAL A 21 20.64 45.03 21.18
CA VAL A 21 20.33 44.58 19.82
C VAL A 21 21.24 43.41 19.39
N ALA A 22 22.51 43.41 19.82
CA ALA A 22 23.45 42.32 19.54
C ALA A 22 23.10 41.05 20.33
N GLN A 23 22.52 41.16 21.51
CA GLN A 23 22.09 40.04 22.34
C GLN A 23 20.79 39.42 21.79
N GLU A 24 19.79 40.24 21.45
CA GLU A 24 18.54 39.78 20.81
C GLU A 24 18.80 39.10 19.45
N SER A 25 19.71 39.64 18.64
CA SER A 25 20.11 39.02 17.37
C SER A 25 20.79 37.66 17.56
N LYS A 26 21.67 37.52 18.58
CA LYS A 26 22.31 36.26 18.93
C LYS A 26 21.31 35.22 19.47
N ASP A 27 20.36 35.64 20.29
CA ASP A 27 19.33 34.77 20.85
C ASP A 27 18.34 34.32 19.75
N HIS A 28 18.03 35.19 18.82
CA HIS A 28 17.20 34.83 17.65
C HIS A 28 17.91 33.83 16.72
N ALA A 29 19.19 34.09 16.41
CA ALA A 29 19.99 33.17 15.61
C ALA A 29 20.15 31.78 16.29
N ARG A 30 20.36 31.77 17.61
CA ARG A 30 20.47 30.55 18.39
C ARG A 30 19.15 29.75 18.43
N LYS A 31 18.02 30.44 18.58
CA LYS A 31 16.69 29.81 18.49
C LYS A 31 16.41 29.24 17.10
N SER A 32 16.75 29.97 16.04
CA SER A 32 16.62 29.51 14.67
C SER A 32 17.45 28.24 14.40
N GLN A 33 18.72 28.23 14.81
CA GLN A 33 19.61 27.07 14.70
C GLN A 33 19.10 25.85 15.50
N GLN A 34 18.57 26.08 16.71
CA GLN A 34 17.98 25.01 17.52
C GLN A 34 16.71 24.43 16.85
N THR A 35 15.89 25.29 16.24
CA THR A 35 14.70 24.88 15.51
C THR A 35 15.06 24.08 14.26
N GLU A 36 16.05 24.51 13.47
CA GLU A 36 16.57 23.82 12.31
C GLU A 36 17.14 22.42 12.67
N ALA A 37 17.97 22.35 13.70
CA ALA A 37 18.55 21.11 14.19
C ALA A 37 17.48 20.14 14.73
N GLN A 38 16.41 20.66 15.33
CA GLN A 38 15.29 19.85 15.78
C GLN A 38 14.51 19.26 14.59
N VAL A 39 14.18 20.07 13.59
CA VAL A 39 13.48 19.64 12.38
C VAL A 39 14.30 18.60 11.62
N GLU A 40 15.62 18.81 11.53
CA GLU A 40 16.50 17.85 10.86
C GLU A 40 16.55 16.51 11.59
N ARG A 41 16.63 16.52 12.92
CA ARG A 41 16.57 15.29 13.73
C ARG A 41 15.25 14.54 13.57
N GLU A 42 14.13 15.24 13.59
CA GLU A 42 12.81 14.65 13.39
C GLU A 42 12.68 14.02 11.99
N ALA A 43 13.24 14.67 10.97
CA ALA A 43 13.29 14.12 9.62
C ALA A 43 14.17 12.86 9.54
N GLU A 44 15.33 12.84 10.18
CA GLU A 44 16.21 11.67 10.25
C GLU A 44 15.56 10.51 11.01
N GLU A 45 14.91 10.76 12.13
CA GLU A 45 14.15 9.76 12.89
C GLU A 45 13.04 9.16 12.04
N MET A 46 12.30 9.98 11.30
CA MET A 46 11.24 9.53 10.40
C MET A 46 11.80 8.67 9.25
N LEU A 47 12.89 9.10 8.62
CA LEU A 47 13.56 8.35 7.56
C LEU A 47 14.11 7.02 8.09
N SER A 48 14.65 6.98 9.30
CA SER A 48 15.20 5.77 9.90
C SER A 48 14.17 4.65 10.10
N ALA A 49 12.88 5.02 10.26
CA ALA A 49 11.79 4.05 10.35
C ALA A 49 11.44 3.41 8.99
N VAL A 50 11.94 3.96 7.89
CA VAL A 50 11.70 3.42 6.54
C VAL A 50 12.86 2.50 6.16
N VAL A 51 12.52 1.25 5.86
CA VAL A 51 13.50 0.19 5.61
C VAL A 51 13.29 -0.42 4.23
N ARG A 52 14.34 -0.95 3.64
CA ARG A 52 14.26 -1.74 2.42
C ARG A 52 13.85 -3.16 2.76
N VAL A 53 12.89 -3.68 2.02
CA VAL A 53 12.42 -5.07 2.12
C VAL A 53 12.85 -5.80 0.86
N ARG A 54 13.62 -6.86 1.00
CA ARG A 54 13.93 -7.81 -0.07
C ARG A 54 13.42 -9.17 0.29
N MET A 55 12.82 -9.86 -0.67
CA MET A 55 12.34 -11.21 -0.46
C MET A 55 12.70 -12.12 -1.63
N LYS A 56 12.84 -13.41 -1.33
CA LYS A 56 12.84 -14.49 -2.29
C LYS A 56 11.62 -15.36 -2.02
N ALA A 57 10.87 -15.65 -3.08
CA ALA A 57 9.71 -16.53 -2.98
C ALA A 57 10.16 -18.00 -2.90
N ILE A 58 9.28 -18.87 -2.35
CA ILE A 58 9.49 -20.32 -2.44
C ILE A 58 9.60 -20.74 -3.92
N PRO A 59 10.35 -21.79 -4.24
CA PRO A 59 10.65 -22.15 -5.64
C PRO A 59 9.44 -22.26 -6.54
N ASP A 60 8.38 -22.90 -6.07
CA ASP A 60 7.15 -23.14 -6.84
C ASP A 60 5.99 -22.21 -6.45
N ALA A 61 6.29 -20.98 -6.00
CA ALA A 61 5.28 -20.01 -5.63
C ALA A 61 4.34 -19.70 -6.81
N ARG A 62 3.04 -19.76 -6.56
CA ARG A 62 2.03 -19.43 -7.59
C ARG A 62 2.11 -17.97 -8.02
N SER A 63 2.53 -17.09 -7.12
CA SER A 63 2.75 -15.67 -7.41
C SER A 63 3.97 -15.37 -8.31
N ASN A 64 4.88 -16.35 -8.53
CA ASN A 64 6.07 -16.12 -9.36
C ASN A 64 5.74 -15.77 -10.81
N THR A 65 4.65 -16.30 -11.35
CA THR A 65 4.21 -16.01 -12.73
C THR A 65 3.83 -14.56 -12.96
N THR A 66 3.44 -13.83 -11.91
CA THR A 66 2.98 -12.44 -12.02
C THR A 66 3.87 -11.43 -11.32
N LEU A 67 4.56 -11.84 -10.26
CA LEU A 67 5.35 -10.95 -9.41
C LEU A 67 6.85 -11.24 -9.46
N GLY A 68 7.23 -12.35 -10.07
CA GLY A 68 8.62 -12.82 -10.09
C GLY A 68 9.06 -13.48 -8.77
N PRO A 69 10.20 -14.21 -8.81
CA PRO A 69 10.71 -14.96 -7.65
C PRO A 69 11.48 -14.09 -6.66
N SER A 70 11.95 -12.91 -7.06
CA SER A 70 12.67 -11.96 -6.20
C SER A 70 11.94 -10.62 -6.26
N ARG A 71 11.64 -10.06 -5.09
CA ARG A 71 10.88 -8.81 -4.99
C ARG A 71 11.56 -7.87 -4.01
N GLU A 72 11.45 -6.60 -4.30
CA GLU A 72 12.00 -5.54 -3.46
C GLU A 72 10.98 -4.41 -3.31
N GLY A 73 11.03 -3.75 -2.19
CA GLY A 73 10.22 -2.58 -1.90
C GLY A 73 10.57 -1.96 -0.56
N THR A 74 9.64 -1.23 -0.03
CA THR A 74 9.77 -0.49 1.22
C THR A 74 8.93 -1.12 2.31
N GLY A 75 9.41 -1.06 3.55
CA GLY A 75 8.66 -1.32 4.75
C GLY A 75 8.77 -0.16 5.73
N VAL A 76 7.81 -0.02 6.62
CA VAL A 76 7.77 1.01 7.66
C VAL A 76 7.69 0.37 9.02
N VAL A 77 8.65 0.67 9.90
CA VAL A 77 8.66 0.21 11.29
C VAL A 77 7.58 0.96 12.06
N ILE A 78 6.64 0.23 12.66
CA ILE A 78 5.44 0.81 13.30
C ILE A 78 5.41 0.64 14.82
N ASP A 79 6.30 -0.18 15.39
CA ASP A 79 6.43 -0.30 16.85
C ASP A 79 7.84 -0.76 17.26
N GLU A 80 8.12 -0.67 18.56
CA GLU A 80 9.43 -1.03 19.16
C GLU A 80 9.71 -2.53 19.15
N ARG A 81 8.69 -3.36 18.90
CA ARG A 81 8.84 -4.84 18.77
C ARG A 81 9.34 -5.25 17.40
N GLY A 82 9.61 -4.28 16.53
CA GLY A 82 10.13 -4.49 15.17
C GLY A 82 9.07 -4.98 14.19
N HIS A 83 7.80 -4.64 14.40
CA HIS A 83 6.77 -4.85 13.39
C HIS A 83 6.93 -3.85 12.26
N ILE A 84 6.89 -4.35 11.03
CA ILE A 84 7.09 -3.58 9.81
C ILE A 84 5.89 -3.81 8.90
N VAL A 85 5.20 -2.73 8.55
CA VAL A 85 4.13 -2.77 7.54
C VAL A 85 4.70 -2.52 6.15
N THR A 86 4.23 -3.29 5.19
CA THR A 86 4.56 -3.13 3.76
C THR A 86 3.33 -3.44 2.90
N ILE A 87 3.46 -3.36 1.58
CA ILE A 87 2.43 -3.88 0.68
C ILE A 87 2.64 -5.36 0.43
N GLY A 88 1.58 -6.14 0.59
CA GLY A 88 1.65 -7.58 0.73
C GLY A 88 2.15 -8.33 -0.50
N TYR A 89 1.95 -7.81 -1.73
CA TYR A 89 2.44 -8.49 -2.93
C TYR A 89 3.99 -8.60 -2.96
N ILE A 90 4.71 -7.76 -2.19
CA ILE A 90 6.17 -7.90 -2.04
C ILE A 90 6.49 -9.20 -1.32
N VAL A 91 5.71 -9.59 -0.30
CA VAL A 91 6.08 -10.61 0.68
C VAL A 91 5.26 -11.89 0.64
N ILE A 92 4.26 -11.98 -0.26
CA ILE A 92 3.45 -13.20 -0.39
C ILE A 92 4.29 -14.37 -0.89
N GLU A 93 4.10 -15.56 -0.30
CA GLU A 93 4.85 -16.80 -0.59
C GLU A 93 6.38 -16.65 -0.40
N ALA A 94 6.80 -15.84 0.58
CA ALA A 94 8.20 -15.64 0.87
C ALA A 94 8.86 -16.89 1.48
N ASP A 95 9.99 -17.29 0.91
CA ASP A 95 10.92 -18.23 1.53
C ASP A 95 11.88 -17.53 2.50
N SER A 96 12.45 -16.40 2.07
CA SER A 96 13.31 -15.55 2.89
C SER A 96 12.99 -14.08 2.72
N ILE A 97 13.11 -13.32 3.80
CA ILE A 97 12.92 -11.87 3.82
C ILE A 97 14.10 -11.24 4.54
N GLU A 98 14.67 -10.22 3.94
CA GLU A 98 15.73 -9.39 4.48
C GLU A 98 15.27 -7.94 4.57
N ILE A 99 15.62 -7.30 5.68
CA ILE A 99 15.37 -5.89 5.95
C ILE A 99 16.71 -5.19 6.01
N THR A 100 16.87 -4.12 5.20
CA THR A 100 18.04 -3.25 5.27
C THR A 100 17.63 -1.87 5.77
N THR A 101 18.25 -1.43 6.85
CA THR A 101 18.06 -0.12 7.47
C THR A 101 18.82 0.98 6.73
N GLN A 102 18.62 2.25 7.08
CA GLN A 102 19.29 3.40 6.46
C GLN A 102 20.80 3.42 6.67
N ASP A 103 21.30 2.79 7.74
CA ASP A 103 22.71 2.60 8.05
C ASP A 103 23.29 1.32 7.41
N ASP A 104 22.62 0.81 6.37
CA ASP A 104 23.03 -0.38 5.60
C ASP A 104 23.14 -1.68 6.42
N ARG A 105 22.57 -1.73 7.61
CA ARG A 105 22.51 -2.95 8.41
C ARG A 105 21.40 -3.85 7.90
N THR A 106 21.75 -5.08 7.53
CA THR A 106 20.79 -6.08 7.05
C THR A 106 20.48 -7.10 8.13
N VAL A 107 19.19 -7.35 8.36
CA VAL A 107 18.66 -8.34 9.29
C VAL A 107 17.61 -9.22 8.60
N SER A 108 17.47 -10.47 9.05
CA SER A 108 16.36 -11.32 8.61
C SER A 108 15.04 -10.83 9.16
N ALA A 109 13.94 -11.14 8.44
CA ALA A 109 12.59 -10.90 8.94
C ALA A 109 11.68 -12.08 8.59
N THR A 110 10.54 -12.16 9.28
CA THR A 110 9.50 -13.15 9.03
C THR A 110 8.20 -12.47 8.65
N LEU A 111 7.46 -13.05 7.70
CA LEU A 111 6.09 -12.68 7.42
C LEU A 111 5.21 -13.19 8.57
N ILE A 112 4.58 -12.29 9.31
CA ILE A 112 3.70 -12.64 10.43
C ILE A 112 2.23 -12.45 10.12
N GLY A 113 1.89 -11.70 9.08
CA GLY A 113 0.51 -11.53 8.67
C GLY A 113 0.36 -10.93 7.28
N TYR A 114 -0.74 -11.30 6.64
CA TYR A 114 -1.16 -10.77 5.35
C TYR A 114 -2.67 -10.54 5.35
N ASP A 115 -3.12 -9.46 4.74
CA ASP A 115 -4.55 -9.20 4.56
C ASP A 115 -4.90 -8.98 3.09
N HIS A 116 -5.55 -9.94 2.47
CA HIS A 116 -5.98 -9.85 1.07
C HIS A 116 -6.97 -8.72 0.79
N ALA A 117 -7.75 -8.30 1.80
CA ALA A 117 -8.78 -7.27 1.60
C ALA A 117 -8.20 -5.87 1.53
N SER A 118 -7.19 -5.54 2.34
CA SER A 118 -6.47 -4.26 2.29
C SER A 118 -5.19 -4.33 1.46
N GLY A 119 -4.60 -5.51 1.32
CA GLY A 119 -3.33 -5.72 0.66
C GLY A 119 -2.11 -5.47 1.56
N PHE A 120 -2.26 -5.27 2.87
CA PHE A 120 -1.12 -5.12 3.78
C PHE A 120 -0.39 -6.44 4.01
N GLY A 121 0.94 -6.36 4.07
CA GLY A 121 1.81 -7.38 4.64
C GLY A 121 2.43 -6.85 5.93
N LEU A 122 2.49 -7.70 6.95
CA LEU A 122 3.09 -7.40 8.24
C LEU A 122 4.28 -8.33 8.48
N LEU A 123 5.44 -7.74 8.70
CA LEU A 123 6.69 -8.44 8.99
C LEU A 123 7.11 -8.21 10.43
N ARG A 124 7.96 -9.09 10.92
CA ARG A 124 8.69 -8.93 12.18
C ARG A 124 10.18 -9.09 11.93
N SER A 125 10.97 -8.12 12.35
CA SER A 125 12.42 -8.21 12.29
C SER A 125 12.96 -9.30 13.21
N GLY A 126 13.98 -10.02 12.76
CA GLY A 126 14.63 -11.09 13.54
C GLY A 126 15.54 -10.57 14.66
N SER A 127 15.86 -9.27 14.65
CA SER A 127 16.63 -8.59 15.69
C SER A 127 16.19 -7.13 15.83
N PRO A 128 16.47 -6.48 16.98
CA PRO A 128 16.13 -5.07 17.18
C PRO A 128 16.73 -4.17 16.10
N LEU A 129 15.90 -3.29 15.52
CA LEU A 129 16.35 -2.38 14.47
C LEU A 129 17.02 -1.13 15.03
N GLY A 130 16.75 -0.75 16.29
CA GLY A 130 17.32 0.45 16.92
C GLY A 130 16.83 1.75 16.32
N VAL A 131 15.68 1.74 15.65
CA VAL A 131 15.06 2.91 15.02
C VAL A 131 13.79 3.30 15.77
N LYS A 132 13.47 4.58 15.75
CA LYS A 132 12.22 5.08 16.31
C LYS A 132 11.07 4.72 15.36
N PRO A 133 10.00 4.06 15.83
CA PRO A 133 8.87 3.71 15.00
C PRO A 133 8.15 4.94 14.46
N MET A 134 7.65 4.86 13.22
CA MET A 134 6.83 5.93 12.63
C MET A 134 5.42 5.91 13.23
N PRO A 135 4.96 7.02 13.82
CA PRO A 135 3.62 7.07 14.39
C PRO A 135 2.55 6.96 13.30
N MET A 136 1.54 6.12 13.53
CA MET A 136 0.40 6.01 12.62
C MET A 136 -0.58 7.16 12.83
N GLY A 137 -0.83 7.93 11.76
CA GLY A 137 -1.85 8.97 11.70
C GLY A 137 -3.22 8.42 11.29
N GLN A 138 -4.07 9.28 10.78
CA GLN A 138 -5.34 8.93 10.16
C GLN A 138 -5.36 9.48 8.73
N ALA A 139 -5.61 8.63 7.76
CA ALA A 139 -5.72 9.05 6.36
C ALA A 139 -6.91 9.98 6.14
N ALA A 140 -7.94 9.87 6.99
CA ALA A 140 -9.10 10.76 6.95
C ALA A 140 -8.74 12.23 7.21
N ASP A 141 -7.72 12.48 8.05
CA ASP A 141 -7.31 13.85 8.44
C ASP A 141 -6.57 14.59 7.32
N VAL A 142 -6.03 13.89 6.33
CA VAL A 142 -5.33 14.50 5.20
C VAL A 142 -6.33 14.90 4.12
N ALA A 143 -6.42 16.18 3.80
CA ALA A 143 -7.35 16.69 2.80
C ALA A 143 -6.86 16.50 1.35
N THR A 144 -7.79 16.56 0.38
CA THR A 144 -7.44 16.70 -1.04
C THR A 144 -6.71 18.03 -1.26
N ARG A 145 -5.68 18.02 -2.11
CA ARG A 145 -4.73 19.12 -2.37
C ARG A 145 -3.74 19.39 -1.23
N GLU A 146 -3.77 18.60 -0.18
CA GLU A 146 -2.78 18.71 0.89
C GLU A 146 -1.44 18.09 0.45
N PRO A 147 -0.29 18.76 0.75
CA PRO A 147 1.02 18.18 0.51
C PRO A 147 1.30 17.05 1.49
N VAL A 148 1.93 16.01 0.96
CA VAL A 148 2.36 14.82 1.68
C VAL A 148 3.78 14.45 1.24
N MET A 149 4.51 13.74 2.09
CA MET A 149 5.80 13.17 1.72
C MET A 149 5.63 11.71 1.36
N ILE A 150 6.26 11.29 0.27
CA ILE A 150 6.41 9.88 -0.07
C ILE A 150 7.84 9.48 0.29
N LEU A 151 7.97 8.52 1.20
CA LEU A 151 9.25 8.03 1.70
C LEU A 151 9.45 6.57 1.30
N PRO A 152 10.10 6.30 0.17
CA PRO A 152 10.57 4.96 -0.17
C PRO A 152 11.88 4.64 0.57
N ALA A 153 12.28 3.39 0.56
CA ALA A 153 13.63 3.00 1.00
C ALA A 153 14.69 3.64 0.12
N GLY A 154 15.70 4.26 0.74
CA GLY A 154 16.75 4.99 0.02
C GLY A 154 17.07 6.35 0.62
N GLY A 155 16.51 6.64 1.79
CA GLY A 155 16.82 7.83 2.57
C GLY A 155 16.27 9.12 1.98
N ARG A 156 16.94 10.22 2.29
CA ARG A 156 16.52 11.58 1.94
C ARG A 156 16.45 11.80 0.42
N GLU A 157 17.37 11.22 -0.33
CA GLU A 157 17.44 11.39 -1.78
C GLU A 157 16.27 10.74 -2.53
N ALA A 158 15.70 9.69 -1.95
CA ALA A 158 14.55 8.99 -2.51
C ALA A 158 13.21 9.64 -2.10
N ALA A 159 13.20 10.46 -1.06
CA ALA A 159 12.00 11.15 -0.57
C ALA A 159 11.47 12.14 -1.60
N SER A 160 10.16 12.21 -1.75
CA SER A 160 9.52 13.12 -2.70
C SER A 160 8.28 13.79 -2.12
N LEU A 161 8.12 15.07 -2.45
CA LEU A 161 6.90 15.82 -2.15
C LEU A 161 5.82 15.46 -3.19
N ALA A 162 4.63 15.18 -2.73
CA ALA A 162 3.46 14.97 -3.57
C ALA A 162 2.23 15.65 -2.95
N TYR A 163 1.14 15.65 -3.69
CA TYR A 163 -0.15 16.18 -3.20
C TYR A 163 -1.20 15.08 -3.30
N VAL A 164 -2.08 15.01 -2.31
CA VAL A 164 -3.28 14.19 -2.42
C VAL A 164 -4.19 14.80 -3.47
N VAL A 165 -4.39 14.12 -4.59
CA VAL A 165 -5.21 14.65 -5.70
C VAL A 165 -6.63 14.11 -5.69
N SER A 166 -6.84 12.92 -5.15
CA SER A 166 -8.18 12.38 -4.90
C SER A 166 -8.18 11.31 -3.82
N LYS A 167 -9.34 11.08 -3.23
CA LYS A 167 -9.63 9.93 -2.37
C LYS A 167 -10.92 9.30 -2.88
N ARG A 168 -10.84 8.10 -3.40
CA ARG A 168 -11.99 7.44 -4.03
C ARG A 168 -11.89 5.93 -3.94
N LYS A 169 -12.96 5.24 -4.32
CA LYS A 169 -12.94 3.79 -4.48
C LYS A 169 -11.90 3.37 -5.51
N PHE A 170 -11.34 2.19 -5.27
CA PHE A 170 -10.42 1.57 -6.19
C PHE A 170 -10.73 0.08 -6.32
N ALA A 171 -11.11 -0.35 -7.51
CA ALA A 171 -11.22 -1.75 -7.89
C ALA A 171 -10.04 -2.15 -8.76
N ALA A 172 -9.51 -3.34 -8.55
CA ALA A 172 -8.42 -3.88 -9.37
C ALA A 172 -8.75 -5.28 -9.88
N SER A 173 -8.13 -5.66 -10.99
CA SER A 173 -8.44 -6.87 -11.73
C SER A 173 -8.36 -8.18 -10.92
N TRP A 174 -7.58 -8.21 -9.86
CA TRP A 174 -7.29 -9.41 -9.05
C TRP A 174 -8.23 -9.62 -7.85
N GLU A 175 -9.51 -9.32 -8.01
CA GLU A 175 -10.54 -9.42 -6.95
C GLU A 175 -10.18 -8.57 -5.71
N TYR A 176 -9.93 -7.28 -5.96
CA TYR A 176 -9.53 -6.31 -4.95
C TYR A 176 -10.39 -5.05 -5.04
N LEU A 177 -10.92 -4.61 -3.91
CA LEU A 177 -11.75 -3.41 -3.81
C LEU A 177 -11.46 -2.69 -2.50
N LEU A 178 -11.05 -1.44 -2.60
CA LEU A 178 -10.97 -0.48 -1.51
C LEU A 178 -12.13 0.51 -1.61
N GLU A 179 -12.81 0.76 -0.50
CA GLU A 179 -13.86 1.80 -0.44
C GLU A 179 -13.26 3.19 -0.54
N THR A 180 -12.04 3.34 -0.04
CA THR A 180 -11.27 4.58 -0.16
C THR A 180 -9.81 4.22 -0.37
N ALA A 181 -9.23 4.69 -1.46
CA ALA A 181 -7.79 4.70 -1.72
C ALA A 181 -7.34 6.17 -1.83
N ILE A 182 -6.08 6.45 -1.52
CA ILE A 182 -5.48 7.79 -1.62
C ILE A 182 -4.68 7.83 -2.91
N PHE A 183 -4.94 8.84 -3.74
CA PHE A 183 -4.18 9.07 -4.97
C PHE A 183 -3.36 10.33 -4.84
N THR A 184 -2.08 10.24 -5.23
CA THR A 184 -1.13 11.35 -5.15
C THR A 184 -0.49 11.63 -6.51
N ALA A 185 -0.09 12.87 -6.73
CA ALA A 185 0.72 13.33 -7.86
C ALA A 185 1.71 14.41 -7.39
N PRO A 186 2.90 14.53 -8.03
CA PRO A 186 3.42 13.71 -9.12
C PRO A 186 3.73 12.27 -8.70
N ALA A 187 3.93 11.40 -9.69
CA ALA A 187 4.27 10.00 -9.46
C ALA A 187 5.73 9.81 -9.03
N THR A 188 5.96 8.87 -8.11
CA THR A 188 7.28 8.27 -7.87
C THR A 188 7.36 6.88 -8.50
N SER A 189 8.56 6.48 -8.93
CA SER A 189 8.83 5.12 -9.43
C SER A 189 9.03 4.10 -8.31
N GLN A 190 9.27 4.54 -7.08
CA GLN A 190 9.54 3.69 -5.92
C GLN A 190 8.34 3.61 -4.98
N TRP A 191 7.17 3.30 -5.52
CA TRP A 191 5.91 3.30 -4.76
C TRP A 191 5.68 2.07 -3.88
N ALA A 192 6.29 0.92 -4.22
CA ALA A 192 5.99 -0.37 -3.61
C ALA A 192 6.33 -0.37 -2.10
N GLY A 193 5.32 -0.30 -1.26
CA GLY A 193 5.46 -0.24 0.20
C GLY A 193 5.88 1.11 0.77
N ALA A 194 6.10 2.14 -0.06
CA ALA A 194 6.56 3.46 0.38
C ALA A 194 5.61 4.07 1.42
N ALA A 195 6.17 4.74 2.43
CA ALA A 195 5.37 5.46 3.42
C ALA A 195 4.77 6.72 2.79
N LEU A 196 3.47 6.94 2.96
CA LEU A 196 2.83 8.23 2.76
C LEU A 196 2.73 8.92 4.11
N VAL A 197 3.34 10.10 4.23
CA VAL A 197 3.50 10.80 5.50
C VAL A 197 2.83 12.16 5.44
N SER A 198 2.02 12.47 6.46
CA SER A 198 1.36 13.78 6.60
C SER A 198 2.34 14.87 7.00
N ARG A 199 1.88 16.12 7.02
CA ARG A 199 2.64 17.29 7.50
C ARG A 199 3.10 17.18 8.95
N GLU A 200 2.38 16.39 9.76
CA GLU A 200 2.69 16.14 11.17
C GLU A 200 3.68 14.98 11.35
N GLY A 201 4.28 14.47 10.27
CA GLY A 201 5.22 13.34 10.35
C GLY A 201 4.57 11.99 10.68
N LYS A 202 3.28 11.82 10.40
CA LYS A 202 2.53 10.59 10.70
C LYS A 202 2.30 9.76 9.44
N LEU A 203 2.43 8.44 9.57
CA LEU A 203 2.11 7.49 8.52
C LEU A 203 0.60 7.50 8.24
N VAL A 204 0.19 7.83 7.02
CA VAL A 204 -1.22 7.90 6.60
C VAL A 204 -1.57 6.92 5.50
N GLY A 205 -0.59 6.30 4.86
CA GLY A 205 -0.81 5.28 3.84
C GLY A 205 0.44 4.50 3.47
N ILE A 206 0.23 3.38 2.79
CA ILE A 206 1.31 2.53 2.24
C ILE A 206 1.16 2.46 0.72
N GLY A 207 2.23 2.74 0.00
CA GLY A 207 2.28 2.75 -1.45
C GLY A 207 1.99 1.39 -2.05
N SER A 208 1.08 1.35 -3.02
CA SER A 208 0.65 0.11 -3.65
C SER A 208 0.90 0.09 -5.15
N LEU A 209 0.53 1.13 -5.88
CA LEU A 209 0.54 1.11 -7.34
C LEU A 209 1.01 2.44 -7.94
N TYR A 210 1.60 2.35 -9.13
CA TYR A 210 1.59 3.42 -10.10
C TYR A 210 0.27 3.38 -10.87
N VAL A 211 -0.38 4.51 -11.05
CA VAL A 211 -1.63 4.63 -11.80
C VAL A 211 -1.54 5.77 -12.81
N ARG A 212 -2.17 5.60 -13.97
CA ARG A 212 -2.20 6.62 -15.03
C ARG A 212 -3.22 7.71 -14.77
N GLU A 213 -4.27 7.38 -14.01
CA GLU A 213 -5.41 8.26 -13.74
C GLU A 213 -5.60 8.41 -12.24
N THR A 214 -5.16 9.53 -11.71
CA THR A 214 -5.32 9.86 -10.28
C THR A 214 -6.55 10.70 -9.99
N LEU A 215 -7.07 11.40 -11.00
CA LEU A 215 -8.27 12.23 -10.91
C LEU A 215 -9.52 11.47 -11.36
N GLU A 216 -10.69 11.88 -10.89
CA GLU A 216 -11.98 11.45 -11.42
C GLU A 216 -12.26 12.13 -12.76
N GLY A 217 -13.00 11.43 -13.65
CA GLY A 217 -13.42 12.01 -14.93
C GLY A 217 -12.47 11.79 -16.09
N GLY A 218 -11.55 10.82 -16.01
CA GLY A 218 -10.75 10.37 -17.16
C GLY A 218 -9.56 11.26 -17.53
N SER A 219 -9.22 12.25 -16.70
CA SER A 219 -8.00 13.04 -16.89
C SER A 219 -6.78 12.18 -16.56
N GLN A 220 -5.92 11.97 -17.56
CA GLN A 220 -4.68 11.20 -17.40
C GLN A 220 -3.61 12.00 -16.67
N VAL A 221 -3.68 12.01 -15.34
CA VAL A 221 -2.63 12.54 -14.46
C VAL A 221 -1.94 11.36 -13.79
N PRO A 222 -0.70 11.01 -14.20
CA PRO A 222 0.04 9.92 -13.59
C PRO A 222 0.35 10.19 -12.12
N GLY A 223 0.25 9.17 -11.31
CA GLY A 223 0.56 9.26 -9.89
C GLY A 223 0.63 7.90 -9.23
N ASN A 224 0.47 7.89 -7.91
CA ASN A 224 0.50 6.67 -7.14
C ASN A 224 -0.78 6.49 -6.34
N MET A 225 -1.13 5.24 -6.12
CA MET A 225 -2.20 4.83 -5.23
C MET A 225 -1.63 4.27 -3.93
N PHE A 226 -2.16 4.76 -2.81
CA PHE A 226 -1.81 4.34 -1.46
C PHE A 226 -3.01 3.72 -0.76
N VAL A 227 -2.73 2.64 -0.02
CA VAL A 227 -3.70 2.02 0.89
C VAL A 227 -3.73 2.82 2.19
N PRO A 228 -4.88 3.35 2.62
CA PRO A 228 -4.99 4.12 3.85
C PRO A 228 -4.59 3.31 5.09
N ILE A 229 -3.78 3.89 5.96
CA ILE A 229 -3.32 3.21 7.19
C ILE A 229 -4.45 2.90 8.16
N ASP A 230 -5.58 3.58 8.03
CA ASP A 230 -6.80 3.35 8.81
C ASP A 230 -7.33 1.92 8.65
N LEU A 231 -7.05 1.28 7.51
CA LEU A 231 -7.43 -0.11 7.25
C LEU A 231 -6.56 -1.13 7.99
N LEU A 232 -5.34 -0.74 8.42
CA LEU A 232 -4.47 -1.61 9.22
C LEU A 232 -4.88 -1.65 10.69
N LYS A 233 -5.22 -0.51 11.27
CA LYS A 233 -5.48 -0.37 12.72
C LYS A 233 -6.44 -1.40 13.28
N PRO A 234 -7.64 -1.62 12.67
CA PRO A 234 -8.62 -2.55 13.23
C PRO A 234 -8.22 -4.03 13.09
N ILE A 235 -7.25 -4.35 12.23
CA ILE A 235 -6.82 -5.73 11.96
C ILE A 235 -5.42 -6.04 12.48
N LEU A 236 -4.68 -5.05 13.00
CA LEU A 236 -3.28 -5.21 13.39
C LEU A 236 -3.09 -6.29 14.45
N ALA A 237 -3.95 -6.33 15.48
CA ALA A 237 -3.90 -7.36 16.50
C ALA A 237 -4.12 -8.77 15.92
N ASP A 238 -5.12 -8.92 15.05
CA ASP A 238 -5.39 -10.19 14.38
C ASP A 238 -4.22 -10.63 13.47
N LEU A 239 -3.58 -9.69 12.75
CA LEU A 239 -2.40 -10.01 11.94
C LEU A 239 -1.23 -10.50 12.82
N ILE A 240 -1.01 -9.87 13.97
CA ILE A 240 0.06 -10.27 14.91
C ILE A 240 -0.22 -11.64 15.53
N GLU A 241 -1.46 -11.90 15.94
CA GLU A 241 -1.82 -13.09 16.68
C GLU A 241 -2.14 -14.30 15.80
N LYS A 242 -2.79 -14.07 14.66
CA LYS A 242 -3.39 -15.11 13.81
C LYS A 242 -2.81 -15.15 12.39
N GLY A 243 -1.96 -14.19 12.03
CA GLY A 243 -1.41 -14.04 10.68
C GLY A 243 -2.40 -13.51 9.64
N ARG A 244 -3.67 -13.28 10.02
CA ARG A 244 -4.75 -12.90 9.12
C ARG A 244 -5.88 -12.19 9.86
N ARG A 245 -6.68 -11.43 9.14
CA ARG A 245 -7.91 -10.82 9.65
C ARG A 245 -8.87 -11.87 10.21
N SER A 246 -9.50 -11.57 11.33
CA SER A 246 -10.62 -12.37 11.88
C SER A 246 -11.89 -12.19 11.05
N GLY A 247 -12.78 -13.15 11.18
CA GLY A 247 -14.07 -13.18 10.50
C GLY A 247 -14.08 -14.07 9.25
N PRO A 248 -15.22 -14.12 8.54
CA PRO A 248 -15.38 -14.96 7.36
C PRO A 248 -14.50 -14.43 6.21
N ALA A 249 -13.78 -15.34 5.56
CA ALA A 249 -13.03 -15.01 4.36
C ALA A 249 -13.98 -14.68 3.19
N ARG A 250 -13.59 -13.72 2.37
CA ARG A 250 -14.32 -13.39 1.13
C ARG A 250 -14.18 -14.54 0.13
N PRO A 251 -15.26 -14.90 -0.59
CA PRO A 251 -15.18 -15.81 -1.72
C PRO A 251 -14.16 -15.32 -2.73
N TRP A 252 -13.21 -16.16 -3.10
CA TRP A 252 -12.24 -15.90 -4.16
C TRP A 252 -12.46 -16.90 -5.31
N LEU A 253 -12.46 -16.40 -6.53
CA LEU A 253 -12.78 -17.18 -7.73
C LEU A 253 -11.56 -17.46 -8.61
N GLY A 254 -10.51 -16.68 -8.48
CA GLY A 254 -9.30 -16.79 -9.30
C GLY A 254 -9.46 -16.16 -10.67
N LEU A 255 -10.26 -15.11 -10.78
CA LEU A 255 -10.48 -14.35 -12.00
C LEU A 255 -9.75 -13.00 -11.95
N ALA A 256 -9.06 -12.66 -13.04
CA ALA A 256 -8.71 -11.29 -13.30
C ALA A 256 -9.59 -10.76 -14.43
N THR A 257 -10.22 -9.59 -14.19
CA THR A 257 -11.15 -8.99 -15.15
C THR A 257 -10.73 -7.55 -15.47
N GLU A 258 -11.11 -7.08 -16.64
CA GLU A 258 -10.93 -5.70 -17.08
C GLU A 258 -12.25 -5.14 -17.62
N GLU A 259 -12.53 -3.88 -17.31
CA GLU A 259 -13.70 -3.18 -17.82
C GLU A 259 -13.38 -2.65 -19.23
N LEU A 260 -14.02 -3.21 -20.24
CA LEU A 260 -13.82 -2.85 -21.62
C LEU A 260 -15.18 -2.62 -22.32
N HIS A 261 -15.42 -1.40 -22.81
CA HIS A 261 -16.66 -1.04 -23.52
C HIS A 261 -17.96 -1.43 -22.79
N GLY A 262 -17.99 -1.30 -21.46
CA GLY A 262 -19.15 -1.65 -20.64
C GLY A 262 -19.36 -3.15 -20.40
N HIS A 263 -18.33 -3.95 -20.66
CA HIS A 263 -18.27 -5.39 -20.40
C HIS A 263 -17.11 -5.73 -19.45
N LEU A 264 -17.25 -6.83 -18.71
CA LEU A 264 -16.18 -7.40 -17.89
C LEU A 264 -15.50 -8.54 -18.63
N LEU A 265 -14.37 -8.23 -19.26
CA LEU A 265 -13.54 -9.20 -19.95
C LEU A 265 -12.66 -9.97 -18.96
N VAL A 266 -12.64 -11.28 -19.00
CA VAL A 266 -11.68 -12.13 -18.27
C VAL A 266 -10.33 -12.04 -18.97
N THR A 267 -9.37 -11.40 -18.31
CA THR A 267 -8.00 -11.21 -18.85
C THR A 267 -7.01 -12.25 -18.36
N ARG A 268 -7.33 -12.90 -17.24
CA ARG A 268 -6.54 -14.02 -16.71
C ARG A 268 -7.39 -14.90 -15.80
N VAL A 269 -7.14 -16.20 -15.87
CA VAL A 269 -7.67 -17.21 -14.95
C VAL A 269 -6.50 -17.80 -14.17
N SER A 270 -6.62 -17.85 -12.84
CA SER A 270 -5.60 -18.42 -11.96
C SER A 270 -5.54 -19.94 -12.13
N PRO A 271 -4.39 -20.53 -12.52
CA PRO A 271 -4.29 -21.98 -12.74
C PRO A 271 -4.69 -22.77 -11.50
N GLU A 272 -5.46 -23.85 -11.68
CA GLU A 272 -6.02 -24.68 -10.60
C GLU A 272 -6.92 -23.92 -9.60
N GLY A 273 -7.27 -22.67 -9.89
CA GLY A 273 -8.24 -21.90 -9.13
C GLY A 273 -9.69 -22.33 -9.41
N PRO A 274 -10.67 -21.79 -8.66
CA PRO A 274 -12.08 -22.12 -8.86
C PRO A 274 -12.58 -21.90 -10.29
N ALA A 275 -12.23 -20.78 -10.91
CA ALA A 275 -12.65 -20.43 -12.27
C ALA A 275 -12.03 -21.37 -13.32
N ASP A 276 -10.75 -21.71 -13.18
CA ASP A 276 -10.05 -22.64 -14.05
C ASP A 276 -10.70 -24.04 -14.00
N LYS A 277 -10.95 -24.54 -12.79
CA LYS A 277 -11.63 -25.83 -12.57
C LYS A 277 -13.05 -25.87 -13.12
N ALA A 278 -13.73 -24.73 -13.15
CA ALA A 278 -15.06 -24.60 -13.73
C ALA A 278 -15.04 -24.50 -15.27
N GLY A 279 -13.88 -24.27 -15.90
CA GLY A 279 -13.73 -24.16 -17.35
C GLY A 279 -13.89 -22.74 -17.91
N VAL A 280 -13.79 -21.70 -17.05
CA VAL A 280 -13.71 -20.30 -17.49
C VAL A 280 -12.36 -20.05 -18.15
N ARG A 281 -12.32 -19.22 -19.17
CA ARG A 281 -11.14 -18.99 -20.02
C ARG A 281 -10.85 -17.50 -20.17
N ASN A 282 -9.61 -17.19 -20.50
CA ASN A 282 -9.25 -15.85 -20.94
C ASN A 282 -10.04 -15.49 -22.22
N GLY A 283 -10.54 -14.26 -22.28
CA GLY A 283 -11.39 -13.78 -23.37
C GLY A 283 -12.89 -13.96 -23.12
N ASP A 284 -13.29 -14.71 -22.10
CA ASP A 284 -14.68 -14.80 -21.68
C ASP A 284 -15.19 -13.45 -21.14
N ILE A 285 -16.51 -13.22 -21.24
CA ILE A 285 -17.14 -12.00 -20.72
C ILE A 285 -18.07 -12.36 -19.57
N VAL A 286 -17.81 -11.84 -18.38
CA VAL A 286 -18.71 -12.00 -17.23
C VAL A 286 -19.88 -11.04 -17.38
N VAL A 287 -21.09 -11.58 -17.45
CA VAL A 287 -22.32 -10.80 -17.66
C VAL A 287 -23.24 -10.78 -16.46
N GLY A 288 -23.02 -11.65 -15.46
CA GLY A 288 -23.85 -11.65 -14.25
C GLY A 288 -23.36 -12.63 -13.17
N VAL A 289 -23.83 -12.36 -11.95
CA VAL A 289 -23.70 -13.25 -10.79
C VAL A 289 -25.11 -13.67 -10.39
N ALA A 290 -25.40 -14.96 -10.38
CA ALA A 290 -26.77 -15.48 -10.24
C ALA A 290 -27.74 -14.80 -11.23
N ALA A 291 -28.83 -14.23 -10.74
CA ALA A 291 -29.79 -13.52 -11.59
C ALA A 291 -29.37 -12.09 -11.94
N ASP A 292 -28.41 -11.53 -11.21
CA ASP A 292 -28.06 -10.12 -11.29
C ASP A 292 -27.02 -9.84 -12.38
N PRO A 293 -27.25 -8.87 -13.28
CA PRO A 293 -26.24 -8.44 -14.24
C PRO A 293 -25.10 -7.69 -13.57
N VAL A 294 -23.89 -7.79 -14.14
CA VAL A 294 -22.71 -7.02 -13.74
C VAL A 294 -22.03 -6.43 -14.97
N LYS A 295 -21.51 -5.20 -14.81
CA LYS A 295 -20.78 -4.47 -15.85
C LYS A 295 -19.45 -3.93 -15.35
N THR A 296 -19.26 -3.83 -14.04
CA THR A 296 -18.05 -3.28 -13.41
C THR A 296 -17.43 -4.30 -12.46
N GLN A 297 -16.14 -4.16 -12.21
CA GLN A 297 -15.42 -4.97 -11.22
C GLN A 297 -16.03 -4.79 -9.82
N GLU A 298 -16.41 -3.55 -9.45
CA GLU A 298 -17.07 -3.28 -8.17
C GLU A 298 -18.37 -4.08 -8.04
N GLU A 299 -19.24 -4.06 -9.05
CA GLU A 299 -20.50 -4.83 -9.07
C GLU A 299 -20.24 -6.32 -8.93
N LEU A 300 -19.28 -6.86 -9.72
CA LEU A 300 -18.90 -8.26 -9.65
C LEU A 300 -18.47 -8.63 -8.22
N TYR A 301 -17.53 -7.90 -7.65
CA TYR A 301 -16.99 -8.24 -6.33
C TYR A 301 -18.04 -8.11 -5.22
N ARG A 302 -18.85 -7.04 -5.22
CA ARG A 302 -19.90 -6.87 -4.23
C ARG A 302 -20.95 -7.97 -4.30
N ARG A 303 -21.35 -8.38 -5.49
CA ARG A 303 -22.33 -9.46 -5.65
C ARG A 303 -21.76 -10.81 -5.23
N VAL A 304 -20.55 -11.15 -5.65
CA VAL A 304 -19.88 -12.40 -5.24
C VAL A 304 -19.69 -12.45 -3.73
N TRP A 305 -19.18 -11.39 -3.12
CA TRP A 305 -18.96 -11.34 -1.66
C TRP A 305 -20.27 -11.24 -0.86
N GLY A 306 -21.31 -10.69 -1.46
CA GLY A 306 -22.65 -10.63 -0.86
C GLY A 306 -23.36 -11.97 -0.78
N LEU A 307 -22.95 -13.00 -1.54
CA LEU A 307 -23.52 -14.34 -1.47
C LEU A 307 -23.14 -15.08 -0.19
N GLY A 308 -22.04 -14.72 0.48
CA GLY A 308 -21.62 -15.36 1.72
C GLY A 308 -20.11 -15.47 1.88
N ALA A 309 -19.67 -16.37 2.75
CA ALA A 309 -18.25 -16.63 3.02
C ALA A 309 -17.62 -17.55 1.95
N ALA A 310 -16.28 -17.57 1.90
CA ALA A 310 -15.54 -18.52 1.07
C ALA A 310 -15.98 -19.97 1.30
N GLY A 311 -15.94 -20.77 0.24
CA GLY A 311 -16.44 -22.14 0.23
C GLY A 311 -17.85 -22.30 -0.32
N ILE A 312 -18.54 -21.21 -0.66
CA ILE A 312 -19.86 -21.25 -1.31
C ILE A 312 -19.74 -21.52 -2.81
N GLU A 313 -20.83 -21.99 -3.41
CA GLU A 313 -21.00 -22.06 -4.85
C GLU A 313 -21.44 -20.69 -5.38
N VAL A 314 -20.73 -20.17 -6.37
CA VAL A 314 -21.01 -18.90 -7.03
C VAL A 314 -21.45 -19.15 -8.46
N PRO A 315 -22.71 -18.92 -8.81
CA PRO A 315 -23.18 -19.03 -10.20
C PRO A 315 -22.80 -17.79 -10.98
N LEU A 316 -21.91 -17.97 -11.98
CA LEU A 316 -21.52 -16.92 -12.92
C LEU A 316 -22.17 -17.13 -14.28
N ARG A 317 -22.82 -16.11 -14.81
CA ARG A 317 -23.23 -16.08 -16.22
C ARG A 317 -22.11 -15.46 -17.05
N ILE A 318 -21.68 -16.21 -18.04
CA ILE A 318 -20.52 -15.90 -18.87
C ILE A 318 -20.89 -16.07 -20.34
N LEU A 319 -20.54 -15.09 -21.16
CA LEU A 319 -20.52 -15.25 -22.61
C LEU A 319 -19.15 -15.83 -22.99
N GLN A 320 -19.14 -17.09 -23.41
CA GLN A 320 -17.96 -17.82 -23.87
C GLN A 320 -18.06 -18.07 -25.37
N GLY A 321 -17.28 -17.33 -26.16
CA GLY A 321 -17.46 -17.26 -27.60
C GLY A 321 -18.82 -16.61 -27.96
N ALA A 322 -19.72 -17.38 -28.60
CA ALA A 322 -21.07 -16.92 -28.94
C ALA A 322 -22.15 -17.47 -27.96
N ASP A 323 -21.75 -18.31 -27.01
CA ASP A 323 -22.69 -19.04 -26.16
C ASP A 323 -22.79 -18.38 -24.76
N MET A 324 -24.02 -18.14 -24.34
CA MET A 324 -24.30 -17.74 -22.96
C MET A 324 -24.36 -19.02 -22.10
N ARG A 325 -23.49 -19.08 -21.08
CA ARG A 325 -23.36 -20.24 -20.17
C ARG A 325 -23.44 -19.80 -18.72
N GLU A 326 -23.98 -20.69 -17.87
CA GLU A 326 -23.87 -20.57 -16.42
C GLU A 326 -22.79 -21.53 -15.92
N PHE A 327 -21.80 -20.95 -15.23
CA PHE A 327 -20.74 -21.69 -14.56
C PHE A 327 -20.97 -21.64 -13.05
N ARG A 328 -20.81 -22.77 -12.38
CA ARG A 328 -20.93 -22.89 -10.92
C ARG A 328 -19.56 -23.06 -10.31
N LEU A 329 -19.03 -21.98 -9.72
CA LEU A 329 -17.69 -21.95 -9.18
C LEU A 329 -17.71 -22.20 -7.67
N ARG A 330 -17.03 -23.23 -7.20
CA ARG A 330 -16.81 -23.46 -5.77
C ARG A 330 -15.73 -22.49 -5.29
N SER A 331 -16.12 -21.38 -4.69
CA SER A 331 -15.18 -20.37 -4.16
C SER A 331 -14.32 -20.94 -3.05
N ILE A 332 -13.14 -20.37 -2.86
CA ILE A 332 -12.22 -20.73 -1.78
C ILE A 332 -11.77 -19.47 -1.02
N ASP A 333 -11.23 -19.67 0.17
CA ASP A 333 -10.40 -18.64 0.82
C ASP A 333 -9.11 -18.48 0.01
N ARG A 334 -8.79 -17.24 -0.36
CA ARG A 334 -7.61 -16.92 -1.18
C ARG A 334 -6.31 -17.42 -0.56
N PHE A 335 -6.21 -17.50 0.78
CA PHE A 335 -5.07 -18.10 1.46
C PHE A 335 -4.83 -19.55 1.05
N GLN A 336 -5.87 -20.32 0.77
CA GLN A 336 -5.76 -21.73 0.34
C GLN A 336 -5.17 -21.88 -1.07
N TYR A 337 -5.15 -20.80 -1.84
CA TYR A 337 -4.57 -20.82 -3.18
C TYR A 337 -3.05 -20.69 -3.16
N PHE A 338 -2.51 -19.84 -2.29
CA PHE A 338 -1.07 -19.63 -2.19
C PHE A 338 -0.41 -20.78 -1.41
N LYS A 339 0.85 -21.04 -1.74
CA LYS A 339 1.63 -22.08 -1.07
C LYS A 339 2.23 -21.54 0.23
N GLU A 340 2.17 -22.35 1.26
CA GLU A 340 2.88 -22.09 2.50
C GLU A 340 4.33 -22.58 2.40
N LYS A 341 5.25 -21.91 3.11
CA LYS A 341 6.63 -22.38 3.24
C LYS A 341 6.63 -23.75 3.93
N PRO A 342 7.27 -24.78 3.35
CA PRO A 342 7.43 -26.06 4.02
C PRO A 342 8.16 -25.87 5.35
N VAL A 343 7.56 -26.37 6.43
CA VAL A 343 8.20 -26.46 7.75
C VAL A 343 8.93 -27.80 7.77
N TYR A 344 10.26 -27.75 7.74
CA TYR A 344 11.11 -28.93 7.88
C TYR A 344 11.53 -29.12 9.33
#